data_37af1e67572a90eb8804e6bb5a3eed5a
#
_entry.id   37af1e67572a90eb8804e6bb5a3eed5a
#
_cell.length_a   1.000
_cell.length_b   1.000
_cell.length_c   1.000
_cell.angle_alpha   90.00
_cell.angle_beta   90.00
_cell.angle_gamma   90.00
#
_symmetry.space_group_name_H-M   'P 1'
#
loop_
_entity.id
_entity.type
_entity.pdbx_description
1 polymer ?
#
loop_
_entity_poly.entity_id
_entity_poly.type
_entity_poly.pdbx_seq_one_letter_code
_entity_poly.pdbx_strand_id
1 'polypeptide(L)' 'MSKIQKVKEYLEQGNYIDDSKAVELCRSYRLSSIIYELRHRYDMDVRDRWIETETSRYKEYYLYKKHI' A
#
# COMPACT_ATOMS: atom_id res chain seq x y z
N MET A 1 14.78 4.32 8.53
CA MET A 1 13.49 4.71 7.94
C MET A 1 12.35 4.01 8.62
N SER A 2 11.26 4.73 8.88
CA SER A 2 10.07 4.12 9.46
C SER A 2 9.37 3.22 8.44
N LYS A 3 8.54 2.31 8.94
CA LYS A 3 7.74 1.43 8.07
C LYS A 3 6.78 2.26 7.20
N ILE A 4 6.19 3.30 7.77
CA ILE A 4 5.30 4.20 7.05
C ILE A 4 6.04 4.88 5.90
N GLN A 5 7.26 5.35 6.15
CA GLN A 5 8.06 6.02 5.14
C GLN A 5 8.42 5.08 3.99
N LYS A 6 8.78 3.84 4.31
CA LYS A 6 9.11 2.84 3.28
C LYS A 6 7.92 2.55 2.37
N VAL A 7 6.75 2.37 2.96
CA VAL A 7 5.53 2.12 2.18
C VAL A 7 5.16 3.35 1.35
N LYS A 8 5.27 4.54 1.96
CA LYS A 8 4.97 5.79 1.27
C LYS A 8 5.82 5.94 0.01
N GLU A 9 7.13 5.79 0.14
CA GLU A 9 8.04 5.90 -1.01
C GLU A 9 7.77 4.83 -2.07
N TYR A 10 7.47 3.62 -1.64
CA TYR A 10 7.18 2.52 -2.55
C TYR A 10 5.96 2.84 -3.42
N LEU A 11 4.90 3.38 -2.80
CA LEU A 11 3.69 3.77 -3.52
C LEU A 11 3.93 4.98 -4.42
N GLU A 12 4.76 5.92 -3.98
CA GLU A 12 5.07 7.11 -4.78
C GLU A 12 5.83 6.78 -6.05
N GLN A 13 6.54 5.66 -6.06
CA GLN A 13 7.23 5.16 -7.24
C GLN A 13 6.29 4.49 -8.25
N GLY A 14 5.01 4.39 -7.92
CA GLY A 14 4.01 3.79 -8.81
C GLY A 14 3.80 2.30 -8.60
N ASN A 15 4.29 1.76 -7.49
CA ASN A 15 4.18 0.33 -7.20
C ASN A 15 2.88 0.02 -6.46
N TYR A 16 2.44 -1.24 -6.57
CA TYR A 16 1.33 -1.78 -5.81
C TYR A 16 1.88 -2.54 -4.61
N ILE A 17 1.16 -2.50 -3.49
CA ILE A 17 1.59 -3.18 -2.28
C ILE A 17 0.44 -4.03 -1.71
N ASP A 18 0.77 -5.26 -1.29
CA ASP A 18 -0.14 -6.13 -0.57
C ASP A 18 0.50 -6.53 0.77
N ASP A 19 -0.19 -7.36 1.54
CA ASP A 19 0.31 -7.78 2.86
C ASP A 19 1.65 -8.51 2.74
N SER A 20 1.80 -9.38 1.74
CA SER A 20 3.05 -10.11 1.53
C SER A 20 4.20 -9.16 1.21
N LYS A 21 3.93 -8.17 0.36
CA LYS A 21 4.95 -7.19 0.00
C LYS A 21 5.32 -6.29 1.17
N ALA A 22 4.36 -5.96 2.02
CA ALA A 22 4.63 -5.17 3.22
C ALA A 22 5.58 -5.90 4.17
N VAL A 23 5.40 -7.19 4.33
CA VAL A 23 6.30 -8.02 5.15
C VAL A 23 7.69 -8.03 4.53
N GLU A 24 7.78 -8.23 3.23
CA GLU A 24 9.05 -8.25 2.52
C GLU A 24 9.77 -6.91 2.58
N LEU A 25 9.04 -5.82 2.37
CA LEU A 25 9.60 -4.47 2.28
C LEU A 25 10.04 -3.91 3.62
N CYS A 26 9.23 -4.10 4.66
CA CYS A 26 9.48 -3.46 5.95
C CYS A 26 9.09 -4.33 7.15
N ARG A 27 8.86 -5.62 6.94
CA ARG A 27 8.47 -6.57 7.98
C ARG A 27 7.23 -6.14 8.75
N SER A 28 6.29 -5.52 8.06
CA SER A 28 5.05 -5.08 8.67
C SER A 28 3.93 -6.08 8.43
N TYR A 29 3.24 -6.46 9.49
CA TYR A 29 2.05 -7.31 9.41
C TYR A 29 0.76 -6.48 9.53
N ARG A 30 0.90 -5.14 9.54
CA ARG A 30 -0.23 -4.24 9.74
C ARG A 30 -0.32 -3.22 8.59
N LEU A 31 -0.35 -3.72 7.38
CA LEU A 31 -0.41 -2.85 6.22
C LEU A 31 -1.63 -1.93 6.24
N SER A 32 -2.79 -2.44 6.67
CA SER A 32 -4.01 -1.63 6.74
C SER A 32 -3.86 -0.42 7.65
N SER A 33 -3.13 -0.56 8.76
CA SER A 33 -2.87 0.56 9.67
C SER A 33 -1.97 1.60 9.01
N ILE A 34 -0.96 1.14 8.28
CA ILE A 34 -0.06 2.03 7.53
C ILE A 34 -0.84 2.79 6.46
N ILE A 35 -1.71 2.10 5.73
CA ILE A 35 -2.54 2.73 4.70
C ILE A 35 -3.46 3.77 5.32
N TYR A 36 -4.05 3.48 6.49
CA TYR A 36 -4.88 4.42 7.21
C TYR A 36 -4.10 5.71 7.51
N GLU A 37 -2.87 5.57 8.02
CA GLU A 37 -2.02 6.72 8.33
C GLU A 37 -1.69 7.54 7.08
N LEU A 38 -1.39 6.87 5.97
CA LEU A 38 -1.10 7.56 4.73
C LEU A 38 -2.30 8.35 4.22
N ARG A 39 -3.50 7.81 4.35
CA ARG A 39 -4.72 8.48 3.92
C ARG A 39 -5.06 9.69 4.78
N HIS A 40 -4.92 9.56 6.09
CA HIS A 40 -5.40 10.57 7.03
C HIS A 40 -4.34 11.54 7.51
N ARG A 41 -3.10 11.08 7.61
CA ARG A 41 -2.01 11.91 8.12
C ARG A 41 -1.22 12.59 7.02
N TYR A 42 -1.06 11.90 5.90
CA TYR A 42 -0.28 12.42 4.77
C TYR A 42 -1.17 12.85 3.60
N ASP A 43 -2.47 12.74 3.76
CA ASP A 43 -3.46 13.17 2.76
C ASP A 43 -3.22 12.54 1.38
N MET A 44 -2.76 11.29 1.38
CA MET A 44 -2.51 10.55 0.15
C MET A 44 -3.77 9.84 -0.33
N ASP A 45 -4.02 9.88 -1.63
CA ASP A 45 -5.15 9.18 -2.23
C ASP A 45 -4.77 7.74 -2.52
N VAL A 46 -4.65 6.95 -1.45
CA VAL A 46 -4.33 5.53 -1.57
C VAL A 46 -5.63 4.75 -1.77
N ARG A 47 -5.69 4.04 -2.87
CA ARG A 47 -6.85 3.23 -3.24
C ARG A 47 -6.49 1.77 -3.16
N ASP A 48 -7.50 0.91 -3.22
CA ASP A 48 -7.29 -0.52 -3.19
C ASP A 48 -8.03 -1.20 -4.34
N ARG A 49 -7.61 -2.43 -4.64
CA ARG A 49 -8.30 -3.28 -5.58
C ARG A 49 -8.17 -4.73 -5.15
N TRP A 50 -9.18 -5.53 -5.47
CA TRP A 50 -9.15 -6.95 -5.20
C TRP A 50 -8.51 -7.69 -6.37
N ILE A 51 -7.62 -8.63 -6.05
CA ILE A 51 -7.00 -9.51 -7.02
C ILE A 51 -7.51 -10.92 -6.74
N GLU A 52 -8.08 -11.55 -7.76
CA GLU A 52 -8.55 -12.93 -7.64
C GLU A 52 -7.65 -13.83 -8.46
N THR A 53 -7.21 -14.92 -7.84
CA THR A 53 -6.48 -15.99 -8.51
C THR A 53 -7.30 -17.27 -8.39
N GLU A 54 -6.86 -18.35 -9.05
CA GLU A 54 -7.56 -19.63 -8.96
C GLU A 54 -7.64 -20.17 -7.54
N THR A 55 -6.67 -19.82 -6.69
CA THR A 55 -6.55 -20.39 -5.35
C THR A 55 -6.71 -19.39 -4.23
N SER A 56 -6.73 -18.09 -4.52
CA SER A 56 -6.79 -17.09 -3.47
C SER A 56 -7.36 -15.76 -3.96
N ARG A 57 -7.65 -14.93 -2.98
CA ARG A 57 -8.14 -13.58 -3.22
C ARG A 57 -7.43 -12.66 -2.22
N TYR A 58 -6.87 -11.56 -2.71
CA TYR A 58 -6.17 -10.61 -1.84
C TYR A 58 -6.35 -9.19 -2.34
N LYS A 59 -6.03 -8.23 -1.48
CA LYS A 59 -6.19 -6.81 -1.78
C LYS A 59 -4.82 -6.17 -1.98
N GLU A 60 -4.69 -5.38 -3.04
CA GLU A 60 -3.52 -4.55 -3.29
C GLU A 60 -3.89 -3.09 -3.11
N TYR A 61 -2.93 -2.31 -2.62
CA TYR A 61 -3.07 -0.87 -2.48
C TYR A 61 -2.15 -0.16 -3.46
N TYR A 62 -2.57 1.01 -3.91
CA TYR A 62 -1.77 1.83 -4.83
C TYR A 62 -2.09 3.30 -4.61
N LEU A 63 -1.15 4.17 -5.01
CA LEU A 63 -1.37 5.60 -4.95
C LEU A 63 -2.01 6.05 -6.25
N TYR A 64 -3.21 6.63 -6.14
CA TYR A 64 -3.88 7.20 -7.30
C TYR A 64 -3.27 8.55 -7.62
N LYS A 65 -2.79 8.70 -8.83
CA LYS A 65 -2.25 9.98 -9.32
C LYS A 65 -3.20 10.54 -10.35
N LYS A 66 -3.74 11.70 -10.05
CA LYS A 66 -4.64 12.38 -10.95
C LYS A 66 -3.83 13.02 -12.09
N HIS A 67 -4.12 12.62 -13.31
CA HIS A 67 -3.54 13.23 -14.47
C HIS A 67 -4.38 14.45 -14.85
N ILE A 68 -3.72 15.56 -15.00
CA ILE A 68 -4.35 16.82 -15.44
C ILE A 68 -4.09 17.01 -16.91
#